data_36ebebe088ba8917d7e527e9e1741943
#
_entry.id   36ebebe088ba8917d7e527e9e1741943
#
_cell.length_a   1.000
_cell.length_b   1.000
_cell.length_c   1.000
_cell.angle_alpha   90.00
_cell.angle_beta   90.00
_cell.angle_gamma   90.00
#
_symmetry.space_group_name_H-M   'P 1'
#
loop_
_entity.id
_entity.type
_entity.pdbx_description
1 polymer ?
#
loop_
_entity_poly.entity_id
_entity_poly.type
_entity_poly.pdbx_seq_one_letter_code
_entity_poly.pdbx_strand_id
1 'polypeptide(L)'
;MDPKVWGPKTWFYLHSLPENVTPAAQIGPCINNLVLPCATCQKSLNAYRQKNSPLAIRSRDDAHRYINSLHNSVNERLGKPTVSFDDCKKKWCSPPGVTVSHKGSRILSLAF
;
A
#
# COMPACT_ATOMS: atom_id res chain seq x y z
N MET A 1 1.42 16.28 -12.43
CA MET A 1 2.24 16.20 -11.22
C MET A 1 3.23 15.05 -11.34
N ASP A 2 4.45 15.26 -10.88
CA ASP A 2 5.53 14.29 -11.05
C ASP A 2 5.32 13.07 -10.15
N PRO A 3 5.21 11.85 -10.71
CA PRO A 3 5.07 10.62 -9.92
C PRO A 3 6.21 10.38 -8.93
N LYS A 4 7.39 10.92 -9.20
CA LYS A 4 8.52 10.80 -8.25
C LYS A 4 8.26 11.56 -6.96
N VAL A 5 7.35 12.53 -6.99
CA VAL A 5 6.99 13.32 -5.82
C VAL A 5 5.84 12.69 -5.06
N TRP A 6 4.73 12.37 -5.74
CA TRP A 6 3.54 11.88 -5.04
C TRP A 6 3.52 10.36 -4.86
N GLY A 7 4.22 9.61 -5.71
CA GLY A 7 4.21 8.15 -5.66
C GLY A 7 4.67 7.57 -4.33
N PRO A 8 5.87 7.92 -3.85
CA PRO A 8 6.34 7.40 -2.56
C PRO A 8 5.42 7.74 -1.40
N LYS A 9 4.85 8.94 -1.39
CA LYS A 9 3.91 9.36 -0.34
C LYS A 9 2.62 8.55 -0.38
N THR A 10 2.13 8.25 -1.56
CA THR A 10 0.93 7.42 -1.75
C THR A 10 1.19 6.00 -1.26
N TRP A 11 2.33 5.42 -1.63
CA TRP A 11 2.68 4.08 -1.17
C TRP A 11 2.88 4.03 0.34
N PHE A 12 3.50 5.05 0.92
CA PHE A 12 3.61 5.13 2.35
C PHE A 12 2.23 5.14 3.01
N TYR A 13 1.32 5.97 2.51
CA TYR A 13 -0.05 6.00 3.02
C TYR A 13 -0.70 4.62 2.96
N LEU A 14 -0.66 3.98 1.80
CA LEU A 14 -1.29 2.67 1.62
C LEU A 14 -0.69 1.60 2.54
N HIS A 15 0.63 1.49 2.57
CA HIS A 15 1.30 0.47 3.37
C HIS A 15 1.16 0.71 4.88
N SER A 16 0.83 1.93 5.29
CA SER A 16 0.60 2.24 6.70
C SER A 16 -0.79 1.84 7.17
N LEU A 17 -1.75 1.69 6.25
CA LEU A 17 -3.14 1.41 6.62
C LEU A 17 -3.31 0.15 7.47
N PRO A 18 -2.68 -0.99 7.14
CA PRO A 18 -2.87 -2.20 7.93
C PRO A 18 -2.42 -2.07 9.36
N GLU A 19 -1.47 -1.19 9.66
CA GLU A 19 -0.92 -1.00 11.00
C GLU A 19 -1.64 0.08 11.80
N ASN A 20 -2.49 0.88 11.15
CA ASN A 20 -3.08 2.06 11.80
C ASN A 20 -4.61 2.10 11.75
N VAL A 21 -5.24 1.27 10.94
CA VAL A 21 -6.70 1.30 10.78
C VAL A 21 -7.33 0.04 11.35
N THR A 22 -8.23 0.21 12.31
CA THR A 22 -8.98 -0.88 12.93
C THR A 22 -10.46 -0.49 13.00
N PRO A 23 -11.38 -1.42 12.76
CA PRO A 23 -11.14 -2.78 12.29
C PRO A 23 -10.63 -2.83 10.86
N ALA A 24 -10.00 -3.94 10.49
CA ALA A 24 -9.37 -4.08 9.17
C ALA A 24 -10.36 -3.91 8.00
N ALA A 25 -11.63 -4.20 8.24
CA ALA A 25 -12.66 -4.01 7.21
C ALA A 25 -12.79 -2.55 6.75
N GLN A 26 -12.32 -1.60 7.53
CA GLN A 26 -12.35 -0.19 7.15
C GLN A 26 -11.22 0.20 6.18
N ILE A 27 -10.24 -0.67 6.02
CA ILE A 27 -9.11 -0.41 5.11
C ILE A 27 -9.60 -0.46 3.66
N GLY A 28 -10.47 -1.41 3.34
CA GLY A 28 -11.00 -1.55 1.99
C GLY A 28 -11.60 -0.27 1.42
N PRO A 29 -12.50 0.40 2.16
CA PRO A 29 -13.04 1.68 1.71
C PRO A 29 -11.98 2.75 1.46
N CYS A 30 -10.92 2.79 2.26
CA CYS A 30 -9.82 3.74 2.05
C CYS A 30 -9.15 3.51 0.69
N ILE A 31 -8.92 2.26 0.34
CA ILE A 31 -8.31 1.91 -0.94
C ILE A 31 -9.30 2.14 -2.08
N ASN A 32 -10.56 1.78 -1.85
CA ASN A 32 -11.61 1.89 -2.88
C ASN A 32 -11.89 3.34 -3.27
N ASN A 33 -11.67 4.27 -2.35
CA ASN A 33 -11.94 5.68 -2.58
C ASN A 33 -10.68 6.50 -2.89
N LEU A 34 -9.54 5.85 -3.04
CA LEU A 34 -8.29 6.55 -3.32
C LEU A 34 -8.34 7.20 -4.71
N VAL A 35 -7.95 8.47 -4.76
CA VAL A 35 -7.85 9.24 -5.99
C VAL A 35 -6.40 9.66 -6.21
N LEU A 36 -5.89 9.39 -7.40
CA LEU A 36 -4.50 9.71 -7.77
C LEU A 36 -4.43 10.97 -8.61
N PRO A 37 -3.34 11.74 -8.51
CA PRO A 37 -3.18 12.97 -9.28
C PRO A 37 -2.67 12.73 -10.71
N CYS A 38 -3.04 11.60 -11.29
CA CYS A 38 -2.60 11.20 -12.63
C CYS A 38 -3.72 10.37 -13.26
N ALA A 39 -4.27 10.84 -14.38
CA ALA A 39 -5.41 10.19 -15.02
C ALA A 39 -5.09 8.76 -15.45
N THR A 40 -3.91 8.53 -16.04
CA THR A 40 -3.49 7.21 -16.48
C THR A 40 -3.32 6.25 -15.30
N CYS A 41 -2.71 6.75 -14.21
CA CYS A 41 -2.53 5.96 -12.99
C CYS A 41 -3.87 5.64 -12.35
N GLN A 42 -4.79 6.60 -12.34
CA GLN A 42 -6.13 6.39 -11.79
C GLN A 42 -6.88 5.32 -12.57
N LYS A 43 -6.76 5.34 -13.90
CA LYS A 43 -7.40 4.34 -14.75
C LYS A 43 -6.86 2.94 -14.45
N SER A 44 -5.55 2.80 -14.28
CA SER A 44 -4.93 1.53 -13.91
C SER A 44 -5.38 1.04 -12.55
N LEU A 45 -5.47 1.94 -11.58
CA LEU A 45 -5.96 1.61 -10.24
C LEU A 45 -7.41 1.16 -10.29
N ASN A 46 -8.25 1.87 -11.04
CA ASN A 46 -9.65 1.50 -11.18
C ASN A 46 -9.81 0.09 -11.78
N ALA A 47 -9.01 -0.22 -12.80
CA ALA A 47 -9.02 -1.54 -13.43
C ALA A 47 -8.60 -2.63 -12.44
N TYR A 48 -7.57 -2.36 -11.62
CA TYR A 48 -7.11 -3.31 -10.60
C TYR A 48 -8.20 -3.55 -9.56
N ARG A 49 -8.82 -2.49 -9.06
CA ARG A 49 -9.90 -2.58 -8.05
C ARG A 49 -11.12 -3.31 -8.58
N GLN A 50 -11.39 -3.21 -9.86
CA GLN A 50 -12.49 -3.91 -10.49
C GLN A 50 -12.28 -5.42 -10.50
N LYS A 51 -11.05 -5.87 -10.75
CA LYS A 51 -10.70 -7.29 -10.74
C LYS A 51 -10.45 -7.82 -9.33
N ASN A 52 -9.99 -6.96 -8.44
CA ASN A 52 -9.60 -7.32 -7.08
C ASN A 52 -10.23 -6.33 -6.12
N SER A 53 -11.42 -6.64 -5.63
CA SER A 53 -12.14 -5.71 -4.77
C SER A 53 -11.43 -5.50 -3.43
N PRO A 54 -11.07 -4.26 -3.08
CA PRO A 54 -10.51 -4.00 -1.76
C PRO A 54 -11.53 -4.19 -0.64
N LEU A 55 -12.81 -4.23 -0.97
CA LEU A 55 -13.85 -4.45 0.04
C LEU A 55 -13.87 -5.88 0.57
N ALA A 56 -13.11 -6.79 -0.03
CA ALA A 56 -12.94 -8.16 0.47
C ALA A 56 -11.93 -8.25 1.62
N ILE A 57 -11.21 -7.18 1.93
CA ILE A 57 -10.24 -7.14 3.03
C ILE A 57 -10.97 -7.30 4.36
N ARG A 58 -10.57 -8.29 5.16
CA ARG A 58 -11.19 -8.61 6.46
C ARG A 58 -10.18 -8.71 7.60
N SER A 59 -8.89 -8.78 7.29
CA SER A 59 -7.84 -8.90 8.29
C SER A 59 -6.66 -8.00 7.94
N ARG A 60 -5.79 -7.79 8.92
CA ARG A 60 -4.55 -7.05 8.72
C ARG A 60 -3.68 -7.71 7.65
N ASP A 61 -3.58 -9.04 7.69
CA ASP A 61 -2.82 -9.78 6.68
C ASP A 61 -3.43 -9.64 5.29
N ASP A 62 -4.75 -9.71 5.19
CA ASP A 62 -5.43 -9.46 3.91
C ASP A 62 -5.05 -8.09 3.34
N ALA A 63 -5.02 -7.09 4.20
CA ALA A 63 -4.68 -5.73 3.79
C ALA A 63 -3.24 -5.64 3.28
N HIS A 64 -2.30 -6.23 4.01
CA HIS A 64 -0.90 -6.25 3.56
C HIS A 64 -0.75 -6.99 2.23
N ARG A 65 -1.43 -8.13 2.08
CA ARG A 65 -1.38 -8.89 0.82
C ARG A 65 -1.95 -8.07 -0.34
N TYR A 66 -3.07 -7.43 -0.12
CA TYR A 66 -3.71 -6.62 -1.16
C TYR A 66 -2.79 -5.49 -1.62
N ILE A 67 -2.25 -4.74 -0.67
CA ILE A 67 -1.42 -3.58 -0.96
C ILE A 67 -0.11 -4.01 -1.62
N ASN A 68 0.50 -5.11 -1.16
CA ASN A 68 1.70 -5.63 -1.79
C ASN A 68 1.42 -6.09 -3.23
N SER A 69 0.30 -6.77 -3.46
CA SER A 69 -0.08 -7.21 -4.81
C SER A 69 -0.34 -6.03 -5.73
N LEU A 70 -1.02 -5.00 -5.23
CA LEU A 70 -1.26 -3.78 -5.99
C LEU A 70 0.06 -3.09 -6.33
N HIS A 71 0.96 -2.96 -5.36
CA HIS A 71 2.26 -2.35 -5.57
C HIS A 71 3.08 -3.13 -6.61
N ASN A 72 3.07 -4.45 -6.52
CA ASN A 72 3.78 -5.29 -7.48
C ASN A 72 3.18 -5.18 -8.89
N SER A 73 1.87 -5.03 -9.01
CA SER A 73 1.27 -4.84 -10.32
C SER A 73 1.76 -3.55 -10.99
N VAL A 74 1.96 -2.51 -10.19
CA VAL A 74 2.54 -1.26 -10.68
C VAL A 74 4.03 -1.44 -11.00
N ASN A 75 4.77 -2.14 -10.14
CA ASN A 75 6.18 -2.41 -10.37
C ASN A 75 6.40 -3.18 -11.68
N GLU A 76 5.60 -4.20 -11.93
CA GLU A 76 5.69 -4.96 -13.18
C GLU A 76 5.43 -4.08 -14.40
N ARG A 77 4.41 -3.24 -14.33
CA ARG A 77 4.09 -2.33 -15.43
C ARG A 77 5.23 -1.36 -15.72
N LEU A 78 5.93 -0.93 -14.68
CA LEU A 78 7.03 0.03 -14.80
C LEU A 78 8.39 -0.65 -15.01
N GLY A 79 8.45 -1.97 -15.08
CA GLY A 79 9.70 -2.70 -15.25
C GLY A 79 10.58 -2.71 -14.00
N LYS A 80 10.00 -2.48 -12.83
CA LYS A 80 10.71 -2.51 -11.56
C LYS A 80 10.63 -3.89 -10.92
N PRO A 81 11.60 -4.27 -10.05
CA PRO A 81 11.53 -5.54 -9.34
C PRO A 81 10.29 -5.62 -8.44
N THR A 82 9.73 -6.81 -8.33
CA THR A 82 8.63 -7.06 -7.40
C THR A 82 9.16 -7.43 -6.02
N VAL A 83 8.30 -7.30 -5.00
CA VAL A 83 8.64 -7.56 -3.61
C VAL A 83 7.77 -8.70 -3.11
N SER A 84 8.37 -9.69 -2.45
CA SER A 84 7.61 -10.80 -1.88
C SER A 84 6.75 -10.32 -0.71
N PHE A 85 5.71 -11.09 -0.38
CA PHE A 85 4.88 -10.76 0.77
C PHE A 85 5.67 -10.75 2.07
N ASP A 86 6.60 -11.71 2.24
CA ASP A 86 7.44 -11.76 3.44
C ASP A 86 8.31 -10.51 3.58
N ASP A 87 8.92 -10.06 2.51
CA ASP A 87 9.72 -8.84 2.53
C ASP A 87 8.86 -7.61 2.76
N CYS A 88 7.67 -7.59 2.20
CA CYS A 88 6.70 -6.53 2.45
C CYS A 88 6.35 -6.45 3.94
N LYS A 89 6.07 -7.59 4.57
CA LYS A 89 5.77 -7.64 6.00
C LYS A 89 6.95 -7.18 6.85
N LYS A 90 8.16 -7.60 6.53
CA LYS A 90 9.35 -7.17 7.25
C LYS A 90 9.52 -5.66 7.20
N LYS A 91 9.19 -5.08 6.07
CA LYS A 91 9.36 -3.65 5.84
C LYS A 91 8.29 -2.82 6.55
N TRP A 92 7.04 -3.27 6.52
CA TRP A 92 5.90 -2.46 6.92
C TRP A 92 5.21 -2.86 8.22
N CYS A 93 5.31 -4.15 8.63
CA CYS A 93 4.70 -4.60 9.87
C CYS A 93 5.55 -4.21 11.07
N SER A 94 4.88 -3.75 12.12
CA SER A 94 5.54 -3.53 13.41
C SER A 94 5.77 -4.89 14.09
N PRO A 95 6.97 -5.15 14.60
CA PRO A 95 7.18 -6.35 15.44
C PRO A 95 6.28 -6.32 16.66
N PRO A 96 5.82 -7.49 17.14
CA PRO A 96 5.01 -7.55 18.37
C PRO A 96 5.74 -6.90 19.55
N GLY A 97 5.01 -6.11 20.33
CA GLY A 97 5.55 -5.45 21.51
C GLY A 97 6.43 -4.25 21.25
N VAL A 98 6.63 -3.88 19.99
CA VAL A 98 7.43 -2.70 19.63
C VAL A 98 6.49 -1.57 19.25
N THR A 99 6.65 -0.44 19.92
CA THR A 99 5.95 0.77 19.54
C THR A 99 6.62 1.36 18.31
N VAL A 100 5.85 1.58 17.25
CA VAL A 100 6.38 2.21 16.06
C VAL A 100 6.77 3.64 16.40
N SER A 101 8.03 3.97 16.14
CA SER A 101 8.51 5.31 16.40
C SER A 101 7.89 6.27 15.38
N HIS A 102 7.32 7.34 15.89
CA HIS A 102 6.75 8.38 15.05
C HIS A 102 7.80 9.32 14.50
N LYS A 103 9.03 9.10 14.84
CA LYS A 103 10.12 9.95 14.37
C LYS A 103 10.40 9.78 12.89
N GLY A 104 9.79 8.79 12.29
CA GLY A 104 9.76 8.70 10.84
C GLY A 104 11.02 8.19 10.18
N SER A 105 12.10 8.00 10.91
CA SER A 105 13.34 7.53 10.30
C SER A 105 13.17 6.20 9.59
N ARG A 106 12.44 5.29 10.19
CA ARG A 106 12.11 4.00 9.60
C ARG A 106 11.26 4.18 8.34
N ILE A 107 10.33 5.11 8.39
CA ILE A 107 9.44 5.41 7.29
C ILE A 107 10.21 5.99 6.11
N LEU A 108 11.13 6.91 6.39
CA LEU A 108 11.94 7.52 5.37
C LEU A 108 12.84 6.52 4.65
N SER A 109 13.27 5.47 5.36
CA SER A 109 14.10 4.42 4.77
C SER A 109 13.30 3.46 3.88
N LEU A 110 11.98 3.60 3.81
CA LEU A 110 11.09 2.76 3.03
C LEU A 110 10.81 3.34 1.65
N ALA A 111 11.66 4.19 1.15
CA ALA A 111 11.54 4.73 -0.19
C ALA A 111 11.55 3.61 -1.22
N PHE A 112 10.85 3.81 -2.30
CA PHE A 112 10.65 2.81 -3.35
C PHE A 112 11.68 2.91 -4.45
#